data_062fb85f5e67468cd866d07818231ac6
#
_entry.id   062fb85f5e67468cd866d07818231ac6
#
_cell.length_a   1.000
_cell.length_b   1.000
_cell.length_c   1.000
_cell.angle_alpha   90.00
_cell.angle_beta   90.00
_cell.angle_gamma   90.00
#
_symmetry.space_group_name_H-M   'P 1'
#
loop_
_entity.id
_entity.type
_entity.pdbx_description
1 polymer ?
#
loop_
_entity_poly.entity_id
_entity_poly.type
_entity_poly.pdbx_seq_one_letter_code
_entity_poly.pdbx_strand_id
1 'polypeptide(L)'
;EANIMPATADGTDHINEINMDEINNKPYNKNNGKWEITSVGSYRFNGKSPNDAPIIIDNIDSGTVKVYLNNVNIETASGPALQITSDVQAQVCIYLENENKLISKHRDSAALQKDNNANLTIDNATNTTPGTLTVQTYFTDYSKSGFGAGIGSGFGNVSSGSCSNITINGGSVNASSFWGAGIGSGFGDGSSGSCSNITINGGSVNASSTNGTDIGSGRAAFLTGRRGSCSNITIS
;
A
#
# COMPACT_ATOMS: atom_id res chain seq x y z
N GLU A 1 -4.56 27.40 1.58
CA GLU A 1 -4.84 26.52 2.74
C GLU A 1 -6.06 25.68 2.42
N ALA A 2 -5.90 24.36 2.38
CA ALA A 2 -6.95 23.41 2.12
C ALA A 2 -7.73 23.19 3.42
N ASN A 3 -8.86 23.84 3.56
CA ASN A 3 -9.77 23.60 4.69
C ASN A 3 -10.53 22.29 4.43
N ILE A 4 -9.98 21.18 4.91
CA ILE A 4 -10.70 19.91 5.02
C ILE A 4 -11.60 20.07 6.24
N MET A 5 -12.91 20.02 6.06
CA MET A 5 -13.85 20.09 7.17
C MET A 5 -13.60 18.89 8.12
N PRO A 6 -13.43 19.14 9.43
CA PRO A 6 -13.35 18.04 10.39
C PRO A 6 -14.65 17.25 10.40
N ALA A 7 -14.57 15.96 10.75
CA ALA A 7 -15.72 15.08 10.92
C ALA A 7 -16.76 15.75 11.81
N THR A 8 -18.01 15.79 11.37
CA THR A 8 -19.10 16.36 12.16
C THR A 8 -19.42 15.44 13.35
N ALA A 9 -19.73 16.04 14.50
CA ALA A 9 -19.98 15.34 15.76
C ALA A 9 -21.32 14.56 15.81
N ASP A 10 -21.98 14.33 14.69
CA ASP A 10 -23.30 13.70 14.61
C ASP A 10 -23.29 12.20 14.31
N GLY A 11 -22.11 11.58 14.27
CA GLY A 11 -21.99 10.12 14.12
C GLY A 11 -22.19 9.59 12.68
N THR A 12 -22.41 10.43 11.70
CA THR A 12 -22.37 10.06 10.29
C THR A 12 -20.95 10.31 9.76
N ASP A 13 -20.23 9.23 9.45
CA ASP A 13 -18.91 9.32 8.79
C ASP A 13 -19.11 10.02 7.43
N HIS A 14 -18.78 11.30 7.36
CA HIS A 14 -18.74 12.03 6.08
C HIS A 14 -17.64 11.47 5.21
N ILE A 15 -17.98 10.90 4.06
CA ILE A 15 -17.01 10.38 3.10
C ILE A 15 -16.68 11.50 2.12
N ASN A 16 -15.40 11.86 2.03
CA ASN A 16 -14.89 12.76 1.01
C ASN A 16 -14.79 12.01 -0.33
N GLU A 17 -15.70 12.27 -1.25
CA GLU A 17 -15.71 11.66 -2.56
C GLU A 17 -14.69 12.33 -3.49
N ILE A 18 -13.81 11.53 -4.10
CA ILE A 18 -12.70 11.98 -4.92
C ILE A 18 -12.76 11.27 -6.27
N ASN A 19 -13.15 12.00 -7.30
CA ASN A 19 -13.05 11.54 -8.67
C ASN A 19 -11.67 11.86 -9.22
N MET A 20 -10.83 10.84 -9.41
CA MET A 20 -9.45 11.02 -9.88
C MET A 20 -9.35 11.38 -11.37
N ASP A 21 -10.39 11.17 -12.16
CA ASP A 21 -10.43 11.63 -13.54
C ASP A 21 -10.51 13.18 -13.63
N GLU A 22 -10.77 13.83 -12.49
CA GLU A 22 -10.89 15.28 -12.38
C GLU A 22 -9.81 15.87 -11.47
N ILE A 23 -8.69 16.32 -12.04
CA ILE A 23 -7.53 16.89 -11.30
C ILE A 23 -7.84 18.18 -10.53
N ASN A 24 -9.02 18.74 -10.64
CA ASN A 24 -9.44 19.93 -9.88
C ASN A 24 -10.01 19.59 -8.50
N ASN A 25 -10.24 18.31 -8.21
CA ASN A 25 -10.74 17.84 -6.93
C ASN A 25 -9.63 17.80 -5.87
N LYS A 26 -9.91 18.29 -4.68
CA LYS A 26 -9.08 18.05 -3.51
C LYS A 26 -9.26 16.58 -3.07
N PRO A 27 -8.24 15.90 -2.60
CA PRO A 27 -6.96 16.39 -2.08
C PRO A 27 -5.80 16.37 -3.10
N TYR A 28 -6.04 16.58 -4.40
CA TYR A 28 -4.96 16.61 -5.38
C TYR A 28 -4.08 17.86 -5.22
N ASN A 29 -2.80 17.64 -4.97
CA ASN A 29 -1.81 18.69 -4.90
C ASN A 29 -1.15 18.91 -6.27
N LYS A 30 -1.53 20.00 -6.94
CA LYS A 30 -1.04 20.34 -8.30
C LYS A 30 0.46 20.64 -8.35
N ASN A 31 1.06 21.04 -7.24
CA ASN A 31 2.48 21.43 -7.20
C ASN A 31 3.40 20.21 -7.25
N ASN A 32 2.98 19.08 -6.72
CA ASN A 32 3.76 17.85 -6.67
C ASN A 32 3.12 16.66 -7.38
N GLY A 33 1.92 16.82 -7.93
CA GLY A 33 1.24 15.78 -8.69
C GLY A 33 0.82 14.56 -7.87
N LYS A 34 0.30 14.75 -6.64
CA LYS A 34 -0.07 13.68 -5.71
C LYS A 34 -1.47 13.90 -5.12
N TRP A 35 -2.12 12.80 -4.74
CA TRP A 35 -3.31 12.80 -3.89
C TRP A 35 -2.88 12.70 -2.44
N GLU A 36 -2.92 13.80 -1.68
CA GLU A 36 -2.37 13.86 -0.33
C GLU A 36 -3.48 13.83 0.72
N ILE A 37 -3.39 12.84 1.65
CA ILE A 37 -4.23 12.74 2.84
C ILE A 37 -3.34 13.09 4.04
N THR A 38 -3.64 14.19 4.70
CA THR A 38 -2.89 14.72 5.86
C THR A 38 -3.76 14.86 7.11
N SER A 39 -4.96 14.28 7.11
CA SER A 39 -5.87 14.30 8.27
C SER A 39 -6.67 13.02 8.36
N VAL A 40 -7.13 12.73 9.57
CA VAL A 40 -8.09 11.65 9.82
C VAL A 40 -9.41 11.90 9.07
N GLY A 41 -10.11 10.83 8.75
CA GLY A 41 -11.38 10.91 8.04
C GLY A 41 -11.59 9.78 7.06
N SER A 42 -12.65 9.89 6.27
CA SER A 42 -13.05 8.91 5.26
C SER A 42 -12.92 9.52 3.87
N TYR A 43 -12.21 8.82 2.98
CA TYR A 43 -11.88 9.27 1.64
C TYR A 43 -12.21 8.16 0.65
N ARG A 44 -13.08 8.42 -0.33
CA ARG A 44 -13.38 7.47 -1.40
C ARG A 44 -12.80 7.95 -2.71
N PHE A 45 -11.88 7.17 -3.25
CA PHE A 45 -11.25 7.41 -4.54
C PHE A 45 -11.93 6.59 -5.62
N ASN A 46 -12.24 7.24 -6.74
CA ASN A 46 -12.85 6.64 -7.92
C ASN A 46 -12.04 6.99 -9.17
N GLY A 47 -11.91 6.04 -10.10
CA GLY A 47 -11.40 6.31 -11.43
C GLY A 47 -9.90 6.11 -11.60
N LYS A 48 -9.38 6.57 -12.74
CA LYS A 48 -7.98 6.45 -13.10
C LYS A 48 -7.20 7.67 -12.66
N SER A 49 -6.08 7.46 -11.96
CA SER A 49 -5.23 8.58 -11.56
C SER A 49 -4.55 9.23 -12.77
N PRO A 50 -4.63 10.57 -12.92
CA PRO A 50 -3.97 11.29 -13.98
C PRO A 50 -2.46 11.35 -13.76
N ASN A 51 -1.69 11.34 -14.85
CA ASN A 51 -0.23 11.52 -14.81
C ASN A 51 0.48 10.62 -13.79
N ASP A 52 -0.03 9.40 -13.58
CA ASP A 52 0.52 8.43 -12.64
C ASP A 52 0.60 8.95 -11.18
N ALA A 53 -0.29 9.85 -10.78
CA ALA A 53 -0.29 10.48 -9.46
C ALA A 53 -0.61 9.45 -8.36
N PRO A 54 0.28 9.28 -7.37
CA PRO A 54 0.06 8.37 -6.26
C PRO A 54 -0.90 8.93 -5.21
N ILE A 55 -1.49 8.03 -4.39
CA ILE A 55 -2.13 8.41 -3.12
C ILE A 55 -1.08 8.36 -2.03
N ILE A 56 -0.91 9.46 -1.29
CA ILE A 56 0.04 9.57 -0.19
C ILE A 56 -0.72 9.90 1.10
N ILE A 57 -0.57 9.05 2.11
CA ILE A 57 -1.05 9.29 3.48
C ILE A 57 0.16 9.72 4.29
N ASP A 58 0.12 10.92 4.85
CA ASP A 58 1.30 11.56 5.42
C ASP A 58 1.00 12.38 6.66
N ASN A 59 1.93 12.37 7.62
CA ASN A 59 1.95 13.26 8.78
C ASN A 59 0.65 13.23 9.63
N ILE A 60 0.23 12.04 10.04
CA ILE A 60 -0.97 11.83 10.88
C ILE A 60 -0.56 11.06 12.13
N ASP A 61 -0.55 11.75 13.28
CA ASP A 61 -0.04 11.20 14.55
C ASP A 61 -1.00 10.20 15.22
N SER A 62 -2.30 10.31 15.04
CA SER A 62 -3.27 9.46 15.72
C SER A 62 -4.63 9.43 15.03
N GLY A 63 -5.50 8.53 15.45
CA GLY A 63 -6.85 8.39 14.92
C GLY A 63 -6.93 7.36 13.79
N THR A 64 -7.90 7.50 12.91
CA THR A 64 -8.16 6.56 11.82
C THR A 64 -8.34 7.28 10.50
N VAL A 65 -7.63 6.80 9.49
CA VAL A 65 -7.85 7.17 8.08
C VAL A 65 -8.55 6.01 7.40
N LYS A 66 -9.71 6.25 6.81
CA LYS A 66 -10.46 5.28 6.02
C LYS A 66 -10.34 5.63 4.55
N VAL A 67 -9.80 4.74 3.74
CA VAL A 67 -9.62 4.90 2.30
C VAL A 67 -10.46 3.87 1.58
N TYR A 68 -11.49 4.32 0.88
CA TYR A 68 -12.30 3.48 0.01
C TYR A 68 -11.72 3.54 -1.39
N LEU A 69 -11.39 2.39 -1.96
CA LEU A 69 -10.94 2.26 -3.34
C LEU A 69 -12.07 1.68 -4.17
N ASN A 70 -12.54 2.45 -5.17
CA ASN A 70 -13.67 2.10 -6.02
C ASN A 70 -13.32 2.28 -7.50
N ASN A 71 -13.05 1.21 -8.22
CA ASN A 71 -12.55 1.24 -9.60
C ASN A 71 -11.26 2.07 -9.77
N VAL A 72 -10.42 2.07 -8.73
CA VAL A 72 -9.16 2.83 -8.74
C VAL A 72 -8.13 2.15 -9.63
N ASN A 73 -7.51 2.93 -10.53
CA ASN A 73 -6.39 2.48 -11.34
C ASN A 73 -5.25 3.48 -11.27
N ILE A 74 -4.18 3.11 -10.57
CA ILE A 74 -2.96 3.91 -10.42
C ILE A 74 -1.76 3.09 -10.88
N GLU A 75 -1.02 3.61 -11.86
CA GLU A 75 0.25 3.07 -12.33
C GLU A 75 1.31 4.16 -12.23
N THR A 76 2.29 4.01 -11.34
CA THR A 76 3.34 5.01 -11.12
C THR A 76 4.67 4.59 -11.73
N ALA A 77 5.39 5.55 -12.30
CA ALA A 77 6.75 5.34 -12.81
C ALA A 77 7.82 5.76 -11.79
N SER A 78 7.51 6.63 -10.84
CA SER A 78 8.49 7.31 -9.99
C SER A 78 8.41 6.96 -8.50
N GLY A 79 7.53 6.05 -8.09
CA GLY A 79 7.34 5.70 -6.68
C GLY A 79 6.23 4.68 -6.45
N PRO A 80 5.75 4.54 -5.22
CA PRO A 80 4.59 3.70 -4.90
C PRO A 80 3.30 4.26 -5.50
N ALA A 81 2.32 3.38 -5.77
CA ALA A 81 0.99 3.81 -6.20
C ALA A 81 0.14 4.31 -5.02
N LEU A 82 0.29 3.68 -3.85
CA LEU A 82 -0.22 4.16 -2.57
C LEU A 82 0.90 4.06 -1.54
N GLN A 83 1.12 5.15 -0.78
CA GLN A 83 2.12 5.19 0.28
C GLN A 83 1.52 5.62 1.61
N ILE A 84 1.87 4.89 2.65
CA ILE A 84 1.73 5.29 4.05
C ILE A 84 3.13 5.66 4.51
N THR A 85 3.39 6.95 4.72
CA THR A 85 4.74 7.43 5.04
C THR A 85 5.19 7.02 6.45
N SER A 86 6.49 7.16 6.74
CA SER A 86 7.05 6.86 8.06
C SER A 86 6.44 7.68 9.19
N ASP A 87 5.92 8.85 8.88
CA ASP A 87 5.40 9.82 9.84
C ASP A 87 3.93 9.58 10.21
N VAL A 88 3.30 8.55 9.61
CA VAL A 88 1.95 8.14 9.97
C VAL A 88 2.01 7.17 11.14
N GLN A 89 1.32 7.51 12.24
CA GLN A 89 1.08 6.65 13.39
C GLN A 89 -0.39 6.26 13.55
N ALA A 90 -1.27 6.94 12.82
CA ALA A 90 -2.70 6.63 12.74
C ALA A 90 -2.95 5.22 12.18
N GLN A 91 -4.10 4.65 12.54
CA GLN A 91 -4.60 3.45 11.88
C GLN A 91 -5.06 3.80 10.45
N VAL A 92 -4.65 3.00 9.47
CA VAL A 92 -5.11 3.12 8.09
C VAL A 92 -5.97 1.92 7.74
N CYS A 93 -7.21 2.17 7.31
CA CYS A 93 -8.15 1.14 6.85
C CYS A 93 -8.41 1.35 5.36
N ILE A 94 -8.11 0.36 4.53
CA ILE A 94 -8.42 0.37 3.10
C ILE A 94 -9.64 -0.54 2.88
N TYR A 95 -10.71 0.04 2.37
CA TYR A 95 -11.95 -0.66 2.05
C TYR A 95 -12.08 -0.83 0.53
N LEU A 96 -12.31 -2.05 0.10
CA LEU A 96 -12.35 -2.42 -1.31
C LEU A 96 -13.78 -2.42 -1.83
N GLU A 97 -14.00 -1.68 -2.91
CA GLU A 97 -15.22 -1.68 -3.73
C GLU A 97 -14.81 -1.96 -5.18
N ASN A 98 -15.52 -2.86 -5.87
CA ASN A 98 -15.26 -3.18 -7.28
C ASN A 98 -13.79 -3.59 -7.57
N GLU A 99 -13.25 -3.23 -8.74
CA GLU A 99 -11.91 -3.62 -9.19
C GLU A 99 -10.91 -2.49 -8.99
N ASN A 100 -9.84 -2.77 -8.24
CA ASN A 100 -8.81 -1.78 -7.94
C ASN A 100 -7.43 -2.27 -8.34
N LYS A 101 -6.59 -1.36 -8.83
CA LYS A 101 -5.27 -1.67 -9.34
C LYS A 101 -4.26 -0.62 -8.89
N LEU A 102 -3.23 -1.08 -8.19
CA LEU A 102 -2.10 -0.29 -7.73
C LEU A 102 -0.82 -0.90 -8.29
N ILE A 103 -0.16 -0.21 -9.20
CA ILE A 103 1.07 -0.70 -9.83
C ILE A 103 2.19 0.31 -9.62
N SER A 104 3.32 -0.16 -9.13
CA SER A 104 4.58 0.58 -9.16
C SER A 104 5.49 0.03 -10.25
N LYS A 105 5.87 0.90 -11.19
CA LYS A 105 6.93 0.64 -12.17
C LYS A 105 8.29 1.14 -11.69
N HIS A 106 8.33 1.75 -10.52
CA HIS A 106 9.56 2.19 -9.88
C HIS A 106 10.28 1.00 -9.26
N ARG A 107 11.56 0.88 -9.55
CA ARG A 107 12.38 -0.27 -9.16
C ARG A 107 12.40 -0.51 -7.65
N ASP A 108 12.51 0.56 -6.87
CA ASP A 108 12.82 0.50 -5.45
C ASP A 108 11.58 0.64 -4.55
N SER A 109 10.39 0.82 -5.13
CA SER A 109 9.17 1.03 -4.38
C SER A 109 8.29 -0.20 -4.33
N ALA A 110 7.61 -0.42 -3.21
CA ALA A 110 6.43 -1.27 -3.16
C ALA A 110 5.26 -0.59 -3.90
N ALA A 111 4.30 -1.36 -4.37
CA ALA A 111 3.14 -0.78 -5.02
C ALA A 111 2.16 -0.17 -4.00
N LEU A 112 1.85 -0.89 -2.91
CA LEU A 112 1.30 -0.35 -1.68
C LEU A 112 2.42 -0.32 -0.65
N GLN A 113 3.02 0.86 -0.46
CA GLN A 113 4.22 0.98 0.38
C GLN A 113 3.89 1.43 1.79
N LYS A 114 4.49 0.73 2.75
CA LYS A 114 4.35 0.97 4.17
C LYS A 114 5.65 0.58 4.88
N ASP A 115 6.50 1.57 5.13
CA ASP A 115 7.81 1.40 5.81
C ASP A 115 7.75 1.84 7.28
N ASN A 116 6.67 1.51 7.99
CA ASN A 116 6.44 1.95 9.37
C ASN A 116 5.69 0.90 10.20
N ASN A 117 5.43 1.23 11.46
CA ASN A 117 4.70 0.38 12.41
C ASN A 117 3.21 0.73 12.56
N ALA A 118 2.67 1.70 11.81
CA ALA A 118 1.25 1.99 11.82
C ALA A 118 0.43 0.76 11.42
N ASN A 119 -0.79 0.63 11.93
CA ASN A 119 -1.67 -0.47 11.58
C ASN A 119 -2.29 -0.24 10.21
N LEU A 120 -2.16 -1.22 9.31
CA LEU A 120 -2.86 -1.27 8.04
C LEU A 120 -3.88 -2.39 8.07
N THR A 121 -5.14 -2.07 7.80
CA THR A 121 -6.20 -3.05 7.61
C THR A 121 -6.74 -2.96 6.20
N ILE A 122 -6.89 -4.09 5.51
CA ILE A 122 -7.55 -4.19 4.21
C ILE A 122 -8.81 -5.04 4.39
N ASP A 123 -9.95 -4.52 3.94
CA ASP A 123 -11.25 -5.19 4.10
C ASP A 123 -12.19 -4.87 2.94
N ASN A 124 -13.33 -5.53 2.88
CA ASN A 124 -14.42 -5.15 2.00
C ASN A 124 -15.16 -3.92 2.53
N ALA A 125 -15.59 -3.06 1.62
CA ALA A 125 -16.46 -1.93 1.97
C ALA A 125 -17.89 -2.38 2.31
N THR A 126 -18.33 -3.46 1.69
CA THR A 126 -19.67 -4.04 1.89
C THR A 126 -19.63 -5.56 1.98
N ASN A 127 -20.63 -6.17 2.57
CA ASN A 127 -20.73 -7.63 2.70
C ASN A 127 -21.35 -8.31 1.47
N THR A 128 -21.72 -7.58 0.42
CA THR A 128 -22.51 -8.11 -0.70
C THR A 128 -21.67 -8.60 -1.87
N THR A 129 -20.65 -7.85 -2.26
CA THR A 129 -19.74 -8.22 -3.36
C THR A 129 -18.32 -7.90 -2.93
N PRO A 130 -17.43 -8.91 -2.86
CA PRO A 130 -16.05 -8.65 -2.52
C PRO A 130 -15.38 -7.74 -3.55
N GLY A 131 -14.83 -6.62 -3.09
CA GLY A 131 -13.97 -5.80 -3.91
C GLY A 131 -12.64 -6.52 -4.20
N THR A 132 -12.02 -6.17 -5.31
CA THR A 132 -10.72 -6.73 -5.69
C THR A 132 -9.63 -5.69 -5.62
N LEU A 133 -8.42 -6.12 -5.25
CA LEU A 133 -7.22 -5.29 -5.21
C LEU A 133 -6.07 -6.05 -5.85
N THR A 134 -5.59 -5.56 -6.99
CA THR A 134 -4.35 -6.02 -7.61
C THR A 134 -3.22 -5.05 -7.26
N VAL A 135 -2.20 -5.54 -6.59
CA VAL A 135 -1.03 -4.77 -6.14
C VAL A 135 0.22 -5.40 -6.73
N GLN A 136 0.93 -4.67 -7.57
CA GLN A 136 2.04 -5.26 -8.32
C GLN A 136 3.22 -4.31 -8.44
N THR A 137 4.43 -4.81 -8.16
CA THR A 137 5.67 -4.20 -8.63
C THR A 137 6.03 -4.75 -10.00
N TYR A 138 6.34 -3.84 -10.92
CA TYR A 138 6.47 -4.19 -12.34
C TYR A 138 7.82 -4.83 -12.67
N PHE A 139 7.78 -5.79 -13.60
CA PHE A 139 8.95 -6.42 -14.18
C PHE A 139 8.88 -6.33 -15.70
N THR A 140 9.88 -5.71 -16.34
CA THR A 140 10.05 -5.75 -17.81
C THR A 140 11.30 -6.50 -18.23
N ASP A 141 12.36 -6.37 -17.44
CA ASP A 141 13.64 -7.04 -17.63
C ASP A 141 14.42 -7.02 -16.31
N TYR A 142 15.51 -7.76 -16.22
CA TYR A 142 16.32 -7.83 -14.98
C TYR A 142 16.87 -6.47 -14.53
N SER A 143 17.02 -5.50 -15.42
CA SER A 143 17.50 -4.15 -15.09
C SER A 143 16.43 -3.24 -14.49
N LYS A 144 15.14 -3.62 -14.68
CA LYS A 144 13.96 -2.88 -14.25
C LYS A 144 13.04 -3.71 -13.34
N SER A 145 13.61 -4.67 -12.65
CA SER A 145 12.88 -5.56 -11.74
C SER A 145 12.46 -4.83 -10.48
N GLY A 146 11.22 -5.01 -10.04
CA GLY A 146 10.71 -4.45 -8.79
C GLY A 146 11.38 -5.08 -7.57
N PHE A 147 12.06 -4.27 -6.78
CA PHE A 147 12.71 -4.67 -5.53
C PHE A 147 11.80 -4.47 -4.32
N GLY A 148 10.83 -3.56 -4.39
CA GLY A 148 9.82 -3.42 -3.33
C GLY A 148 8.88 -4.61 -3.26
N ALA A 149 8.18 -4.75 -2.16
CA ALA A 149 7.09 -5.71 -2.01
C ALA A 149 5.88 -5.35 -2.89
N GLY A 150 4.97 -6.29 -3.13
CA GLY A 150 3.64 -5.93 -3.62
C GLY A 150 2.94 -5.03 -2.60
N ILE A 151 2.68 -5.57 -1.41
CA ILE A 151 2.20 -4.83 -0.22
C ILE A 151 3.28 -4.90 0.84
N GLY A 152 3.76 -3.74 1.31
CA GLY A 152 4.73 -3.66 2.39
C GLY A 152 5.86 -2.69 2.13
N SER A 153 7.12 -3.06 2.39
CA SER A 153 8.22 -2.11 2.29
C SER A 153 8.88 -2.02 0.91
N GLY A 154 9.48 -0.89 0.66
CA GLY A 154 10.35 -0.67 -0.50
C GLY A 154 11.71 -1.33 -0.38
N PHE A 155 12.60 -1.04 -1.32
CA PHE A 155 14.00 -1.47 -1.33
C PHE A 155 14.85 -0.68 -0.31
N GLY A 156 15.83 -1.35 0.31
CA GLY A 156 16.79 -0.69 1.19
C GLY A 156 18.23 -1.01 0.86
N ASN A 157 19.09 0.03 0.76
CA ASN A 157 20.51 -0.13 0.40
C ASN A 157 21.35 -0.79 1.50
N VAL A 158 20.95 -0.69 2.75
CA VAL A 158 21.72 -1.24 3.91
C VAL A 158 20.84 -2.14 4.75
N SER A 159 19.59 -1.79 4.90
CA SER A 159 18.51 -2.63 5.43
C SER A 159 17.26 -2.27 4.64
N SER A 160 16.62 -3.22 4.01
CA SER A 160 15.30 -2.96 3.41
C SER A 160 14.38 -2.43 4.49
N GLY A 161 13.45 -1.56 4.12
CA GLY A 161 12.44 -1.09 5.04
C GLY A 161 11.77 -2.30 5.71
N SER A 162 11.59 -2.23 7.01
CA SER A 162 10.82 -3.23 7.73
C SER A 162 9.35 -2.84 7.69
N CYS A 163 8.47 -3.80 7.50
CA CYS A 163 7.04 -3.56 7.61
C CYS A 163 6.40 -4.44 8.69
N SER A 164 5.36 -3.92 9.31
CA SER A 164 4.65 -4.65 10.36
C SER A 164 3.18 -4.27 10.40
N ASN A 165 2.39 -5.05 11.14
CA ASN A 165 0.99 -4.74 11.44
C ASN A 165 0.13 -4.59 10.19
N ILE A 166 0.15 -5.60 9.32
CA ILE A 166 -0.72 -5.71 8.14
C ILE A 166 -1.80 -6.74 8.44
N THR A 167 -3.06 -6.35 8.34
CA THR A 167 -4.21 -7.23 8.54
C THR A 167 -5.09 -7.22 7.28
N ILE A 168 -5.43 -8.38 6.76
CA ILE A 168 -6.40 -8.55 5.68
C ILE A 168 -7.60 -9.31 6.23
N ASN A 169 -8.75 -8.64 6.30
CA ASN A 169 -10.00 -9.19 6.81
C ASN A 169 -10.96 -9.64 5.70
N GLY A 170 -10.83 -9.06 4.50
CA GLY A 170 -11.77 -9.35 3.41
C GLY A 170 -11.25 -8.89 2.05
N GLY A 171 -12.07 -9.09 1.03
CA GLY A 171 -11.76 -8.77 -0.35
C GLY A 171 -11.00 -9.87 -1.09
N SER A 172 -10.75 -9.62 -2.37
CA SER A 172 -9.86 -10.46 -3.19
C SER A 172 -8.57 -9.69 -3.44
N VAL A 173 -7.49 -10.06 -2.76
CA VAL A 173 -6.20 -9.36 -2.80
C VAL A 173 -5.19 -10.20 -3.59
N ASN A 174 -4.69 -9.65 -4.69
CA ASN A 174 -3.62 -10.22 -5.51
C ASN A 174 -2.38 -9.34 -5.39
N ALA A 175 -1.39 -9.79 -4.63
CA ALA A 175 -0.17 -9.04 -4.37
C ALA A 175 1.04 -9.74 -4.98
N SER A 176 1.79 -9.06 -5.84
CA SER A 176 2.93 -9.67 -6.52
C SER A 176 4.17 -8.77 -6.58
N SER A 177 5.33 -9.42 -6.51
CA SER A 177 6.63 -8.77 -6.63
C SER A 177 7.61 -9.66 -7.41
N PHE A 178 8.71 -9.10 -7.88
CA PHE A 178 9.77 -9.88 -8.52
C PHE A 178 10.88 -10.28 -7.54
N TRP A 179 11.45 -9.32 -6.78
CA TRP A 179 12.51 -9.56 -5.80
C TRP A 179 12.08 -9.37 -4.35
N GLY A 180 11.12 -8.47 -4.09
CA GLY A 180 10.50 -8.32 -2.79
C GLY A 180 9.52 -9.44 -2.48
N ALA A 181 8.90 -9.41 -1.34
CA ALA A 181 7.79 -10.30 -1.02
C ALA A 181 6.52 -9.92 -1.77
N GLY A 182 5.61 -10.86 -2.01
CA GLY A 182 4.24 -10.52 -2.41
C GLY A 182 3.58 -9.63 -1.35
N ILE A 183 3.58 -10.09 -0.10
CA ILE A 183 3.19 -9.30 1.08
C ILE A 183 4.31 -9.39 2.11
N GLY A 184 4.89 -8.24 2.50
CA GLY A 184 5.97 -8.22 3.48
C GLY A 184 7.08 -7.22 3.15
N SER A 185 8.35 -7.63 3.22
CA SER A 185 9.45 -6.71 2.98
C SER A 185 9.99 -6.74 1.56
N GLY A 186 10.60 -5.63 1.14
CA GLY A 186 11.31 -5.54 -0.12
C GLY A 186 12.65 -6.27 -0.12
N PHE A 187 13.31 -6.28 -1.27
CA PHE A 187 14.68 -6.76 -1.45
C PHE A 187 15.68 -5.83 -0.72
N GLY A 188 16.77 -6.39 -0.23
CA GLY A 188 17.84 -5.63 0.39
C GLY A 188 19.21 -5.98 -0.15
N ASP A 189 20.06 -4.97 -0.39
CA ASP A 189 21.42 -5.17 -0.93
C ASP A 189 22.40 -5.69 0.14
N GLY A 190 22.23 -5.26 1.39
CA GLY A 190 23.00 -5.77 2.54
C GLY A 190 22.24 -6.81 3.36
N SER A 191 20.98 -6.56 3.63
CA SER A 191 20.06 -7.51 4.28
C SER A 191 18.64 -7.22 3.84
N SER A 192 17.83 -8.25 3.63
CA SER A 192 16.40 -8.03 3.40
C SER A 192 15.74 -7.50 4.67
N GLY A 193 14.70 -6.69 4.53
CA GLY A 193 13.92 -6.17 5.65
C GLY A 193 13.22 -7.28 6.42
N SER A 194 12.93 -6.99 7.65
CA SER A 194 12.11 -7.85 8.50
C SER A 194 10.64 -7.50 8.36
N CYS A 195 9.78 -8.48 8.53
CA CYS A 195 8.35 -8.24 8.66
C CYS A 195 7.80 -8.88 9.94
N SER A 196 6.72 -8.34 10.46
CA SER A 196 6.07 -8.90 11.64
C SER A 196 4.58 -8.61 11.65
N ASN A 197 3.83 -9.43 12.38
CA ASN A 197 2.39 -9.23 12.58
C ASN A 197 1.62 -9.07 11.26
N ILE A 198 1.77 -10.05 10.36
CA ILE A 198 0.93 -10.15 9.16
C ILE A 198 -0.19 -11.13 9.48
N THR A 199 -1.43 -10.67 9.39
CA THR A 199 -2.62 -11.46 9.72
C THR A 199 -3.59 -11.48 8.55
N ILE A 200 -4.02 -12.66 8.14
CA ILE A 200 -5.05 -12.86 7.12
C ILE A 200 -6.19 -13.59 7.80
N ASN A 201 -7.28 -12.88 8.09
CA ASN A 201 -8.45 -13.40 8.77
C ASN A 201 -9.56 -13.84 7.80
N GLY A 202 -9.50 -13.37 6.56
CA GLY A 202 -10.55 -13.66 5.59
C GLY A 202 -10.25 -13.13 4.20
N GLY A 203 -11.22 -13.29 3.31
CA GLY A 203 -11.09 -12.95 1.91
C GLY A 203 -10.38 -14.02 1.08
N SER A 204 -9.99 -13.65 -0.13
CA SER A 204 -9.16 -14.47 -1.02
C SER A 204 -7.83 -13.76 -1.22
N VAL A 205 -6.74 -14.30 -0.71
CA VAL A 205 -5.41 -13.67 -0.82
C VAL A 205 -4.51 -14.54 -1.67
N ASN A 206 -4.04 -13.98 -2.78
CA ASN A 206 -3.03 -14.56 -3.65
C ASN A 206 -1.78 -13.69 -3.59
N ALA A 207 -0.83 -14.06 -2.74
CA ALA A 207 0.47 -13.43 -2.68
C ALA A 207 1.48 -14.23 -3.49
N SER A 208 2.34 -13.58 -4.26
CA SER A 208 3.36 -14.25 -5.06
C SER A 208 4.64 -13.42 -5.19
N SER A 209 5.76 -14.10 -5.23
CA SER A 209 7.04 -13.50 -5.57
C SER A 209 7.86 -14.42 -6.47
N THR A 210 8.51 -13.87 -7.48
CA THR A 210 9.37 -14.68 -8.36
C THR A 210 10.66 -15.11 -7.64
N ASN A 211 11.26 -14.24 -6.84
CA ASN A 211 12.56 -14.50 -6.22
C ASN A 211 12.59 -14.26 -4.69
N GLY A 212 11.58 -13.60 -4.13
CA GLY A 212 11.39 -13.42 -2.68
C GLY A 212 10.50 -14.52 -2.08
N THR A 213 9.80 -14.19 -1.02
CA THR A 213 8.75 -15.04 -0.44
C THR A 213 7.37 -14.52 -0.84
N ASP A 214 6.39 -15.40 -0.93
CA ASP A 214 5.02 -14.98 -1.21
C ASP A 214 4.50 -14.09 -0.07
N ILE A 215 4.62 -14.54 1.18
CA ILE A 215 4.36 -13.74 2.38
C ILE A 215 5.60 -13.82 3.27
N GLY A 216 6.17 -12.67 3.62
CA GLY A 216 7.35 -12.66 4.49
C GLY A 216 8.45 -11.70 4.05
N SER A 217 9.70 -12.16 4.06
CA SER A 217 10.85 -11.34 3.69
C SER A 217 11.13 -11.39 2.18
N GLY A 218 11.54 -10.26 1.62
CA GLY A 218 12.11 -10.23 0.29
C GLY A 218 13.45 -10.96 0.21
N ARG A 219 14.03 -11.01 -0.96
CA ARG A 219 15.35 -11.60 -1.16
C ARG A 219 16.46 -10.64 -0.70
N ALA A 220 17.57 -11.19 -0.23
CA ALA A 220 18.82 -10.46 -0.01
C ALA A 220 19.81 -10.70 -1.15
N ALA A 221 20.76 -9.78 -1.35
CA ALA A 221 21.81 -9.91 -2.36
C ALA A 221 22.66 -11.18 -2.20
N PHE A 222 23.15 -11.73 -3.32
CA PHE A 222 23.69 -13.08 -3.41
C PHE A 222 24.96 -13.35 -2.58
N LEU A 223 25.80 -12.36 -2.33
CA LEU A 223 27.14 -12.59 -1.80
C LEU A 223 27.34 -12.24 -0.33
N THR A 224 26.53 -11.33 0.22
CA THR A 224 26.72 -10.82 1.59
C THR A 224 25.41 -10.64 2.34
N GLY A 225 24.28 -10.75 1.65
CA GLY A 225 22.99 -10.38 2.18
C GLY A 225 22.42 -11.40 3.18
N ARG A 226 22.09 -10.95 4.38
CA ARG A 226 21.31 -11.73 5.32
C ARG A 226 19.83 -11.64 4.97
N ARG A 227 19.13 -12.76 4.96
CA ARG A 227 17.67 -12.76 4.85
C ARG A 227 17.08 -12.11 6.10
N GLY A 228 16.10 -11.24 5.92
CA GLY A 228 15.29 -10.71 7.02
C GLY A 228 14.48 -11.82 7.68
N SER A 229 14.08 -11.57 8.90
CA SER A 229 13.18 -12.47 9.62
C SER A 229 11.74 -12.00 9.46
N CYS A 230 10.82 -12.95 9.36
CA CYS A 230 9.40 -12.68 9.53
C CYS A 230 8.85 -13.44 10.71
N SER A 231 8.05 -12.79 11.52
CA SER A 231 7.45 -13.37 12.72
C SER A 231 5.96 -13.04 12.80
N ASN A 232 5.21 -13.86 13.52
CA ASN A 232 3.78 -13.66 13.76
C ASN A 232 2.98 -13.53 12.45
N ILE A 233 3.15 -14.50 11.55
CA ILE A 233 2.30 -14.63 10.36
C ILE A 233 1.16 -15.57 10.74
N THR A 234 -0.08 -15.08 10.66
CA THR A 234 -1.30 -15.84 10.97
C THR A 234 -2.21 -15.86 9.76
N ILE A 235 -2.68 -17.04 9.38
CA ILE A 235 -3.65 -17.25 8.31
C ILE A 235 -4.78 -18.12 8.90
N SER A 236 -6.00 -17.62 8.89
CA SER A 236 -7.18 -18.25 9.48
C SER A 236 -8.20 -18.63 8.44
#